data_df52caa1e5aaa878ee2160290de8e1ce
#
_entry.id   df52caa1e5aaa878ee2160290de8e1ce
#
_cell.length_a   1.000
_cell.length_b   1.000
_cell.length_c   1.000
_cell.angle_alpha   90.00
_cell.angle_beta   90.00
_cell.angle_gamma   90.00
#
_symmetry.space_group_name_H-M   'P 1'
#
loop_
_entity.id
_entity.type
_entity.pdbx_description
1 polymer ?
#
loop_
_entity_poly.entity_id
_entity_poly.type
_entity_poly.pdbx_seq_one_letter_code
_entity_poly.pdbx_strand_id
1 'polypeptide(L)'
;SDVCSSDLGHADWIFKKRKLVLSKDNRPDIVYLPEVTEESDRERIQTFIEEKVSYYASVMGVSYGRITMRNQKTRWGSCSSEGNLNFNCRLLFVPDRIVDYVVIHELAHRRFMNHSKAFWKEVEKYMPDYKEQKKLLSRFAIKY
;
A
#
# COMPACT_ATOMS: atom_id res chain seq x y z
N SER A 1 2.45 -13.13 16.61
CA SER A 1 3.56 -13.45 15.74
C SER A 1 4.57 -12.31 15.73
N ASP A 2 5.76 -12.59 15.27
CA ASP A 2 6.83 -11.61 15.21
C ASP A 2 6.48 -10.47 14.26
N VAL A 3 5.73 -10.77 13.23
CA VAL A 3 5.25 -9.76 12.28
C VAL A 3 4.36 -8.76 12.99
N CYS A 4 3.50 -9.22 13.89
CA CYS A 4 2.62 -8.33 14.65
C CYS A 4 3.41 -7.39 15.55
N SER A 5 4.47 -7.88 16.16
CA SER A 5 5.32 -7.06 17.03
C SER A 5 5.99 -5.93 16.26
N SER A 6 6.53 -6.26 15.08
CA SER A 6 7.14 -5.27 14.20
C SER A 6 6.10 -4.27 13.68
N ASP A 7 4.93 -4.76 13.31
CA ASP A 7 3.86 -3.94 12.77
C ASP A 7 3.30 -2.97 13.81
N LEU A 8 3.28 -3.36 15.09
CA LEU A 8 2.78 -2.49 16.16
C LEU A 8 3.59 -1.19 16.26
N GLY A 9 4.90 -1.27 16.22
CA GLY A 9 5.74 -0.08 16.26
C GLY A 9 5.52 0.82 15.05
N HIS A 10 5.38 0.20 13.89
CA HIS A 10 5.12 0.92 12.65
C HIS A 10 3.72 1.54 12.67
N ALA A 11 2.72 0.79 13.13
CA ALA A 11 1.33 1.25 13.18
C ALA A 11 1.17 2.44 14.12
N ASP A 12 1.86 2.45 15.27
CA ASP A 12 1.82 3.58 16.20
C ASP A 12 2.29 4.87 15.54
N TRP A 13 3.39 4.78 14.80
CA TRP A 13 3.95 5.94 14.14
C TRP A 13 3.01 6.46 13.04
N ILE A 14 2.43 5.55 12.24
CA ILE A 14 1.44 5.90 11.23
C ILE A 14 0.22 6.56 11.86
N PHE A 15 -0.24 6.01 12.98
CA PHE A 15 -1.41 6.51 13.68
C PHE A 15 -1.21 7.94 14.17
N LYS A 16 -0.03 8.26 14.70
CA LYS A 16 0.28 9.63 15.14
C LYS A 16 0.24 10.62 13.99
N LYS A 17 0.84 10.27 12.86
CA LYS A 17 0.83 11.14 11.67
C LYS A 17 -0.58 11.29 11.12
N ARG A 18 -1.37 10.23 11.11
CA ARG A 18 -2.75 10.26 10.63
C ARG A 18 -3.63 11.18 11.45
N LYS A 19 -3.42 11.21 12.78
CA LYS A 19 -4.17 12.12 13.65
C LYS A 19 -3.98 13.59 13.27
N LEU A 20 -2.78 13.96 12.88
CA LEU A 20 -2.50 15.33 12.47
C LEU A 20 -3.25 15.70 11.19
N VAL A 21 -3.53 14.74 10.33
CA VAL A 21 -4.23 14.97 9.07
C VAL A 21 -5.75 15.05 9.29
N LEU A 22 -6.30 14.17 10.15
CA LEU A 22 -7.73 14.08 10.39
C LEU A 22 -8.35 15.40 10.82
N SER A 23 -7.62 16.20 11.58
CA SER A 23 -8.16 17.46 12.12
C SER A 23 -8.46 18.52 11.06
N LYS A 24 -8.06 18.29 9.81
CA LYS A 24 -8.18 19.29 8.75
C LYS A 24 -9.32 19.04 7.78
N ASP A 25 -10.06 17.96 7.96
CA ASP A 25 -11.12 17.59 7.05
C ASP A 25 -12.49 17.77 7.71
N ASN A 26 -13.39 18.41 7.00
CA ASN A 26 -14.78 18.60 7.44
C ASN A 26 -15.63 17.35 7.23
N ARG A 27 -15.15 16.38 6.46
CA ARG A 27 -15.85 15.11 6.22
C ARG A 27 -15.23 14.02 7.08
N PRO A 28 -15.99 13.49 8.06
CA PRO A 28 -15.40 12.58 9.05
C PRO A 28 -14.95 11.23 8.48
N ASP A 29 -15.42 10.86 7.29
CA ASP A 29 -15.09 9.57 6.68
C ASP A 29 -13.94 9.64 5.67
N ILE A 30 -13.41 10.83 5.39
CA ILE A 30 -12.32 11.02 4.42
C ILE A 30 -11.08 11.55 5.14
N VAL A 31 -9.95 10.92 4.88
CA VAL A 31 -8.65 11.32 5.42
C VAL A 31 -7.78 11.79 4.25
N TYR A 32 -7.37 13.05 4.29
CA TYR A 32 -6.48 13.60 3.26
C TYR A 32 -5.02 13.46 3.70
N LEU A 33 -4.21 12.89 2.84
CA LEU A 33 -2.82 12.60 3.14
C LEU A 33 -1.88 13.57 2.41
N PRO A 34 -0.90 14.13 3.13
CA PRO A 34 0.08 15.04 2.51
C PRO A 34 1.18 14.27 1.81
N GLU A 35 2.00 15.00 1.06
CA GLU A 35 3.21 14.42 0.50
C GLU A 35 4.18 14.01 1.60
N VAL A 36 4.97 12.99 1.32
CA VAL A 36 6.09 12.59 2.18
C VAL A 36 7.32 13.33 1.66
N THR A 37 7.81 14.28 2.45
CA THR A 37 8.91 15.17 2.06
C THR A 37 10.23 14.86 2.74
N GLU A 38 10.19 14.29 3.95
CA GLU A 38 11.41 13.98 4.70
C GLU A 38 12.07 12.72 4.17
N GLU A 39 13.39 12.78 4.00
CA GLU A 39 14.16 11.65 3.49
C GLU A 39 14.04 10.43 4.39
N SER A 40 14.08 10.62 5.71
CA SER A 40 13.95 9.51 6.66
C SER A 40 12.60 8.79 6.53
N ASP A 41 11.53 9.54 6.28
CA ASP A 41 10.21 8.97 6.08
C ASP A 41 10.13 8.20 4.76
N ARG A 42 10.75 8.73 3.71
CA ARG A 42 10.81 8.05 2.42
C ARG A 42 11.57 6.74 2.52
N GLU A 43 12.67 6.73 3.24
CA GLU A 43 13.46 5.52 3.46
C GLU A 43 12.68 4.48 4.24
N ARG A 44 11.94 4.90 5.26
CA ARG A 44 11.11 4.00 6.06
C ARG A 44 10.04 3.31 5.23
N ILE A 45 9.30 4.09 4.45
CA ILE A 45 8.25 3.49 3.63
C ILE A 45 8.83 2.60 2.54
N GLN A 46 9.96 2.99 1.96
CA GLN A 46 10.60 2.16 0.95
C GLN A 46 11.02 0.80 1.52
N THR A 47 11.68 0.80 2.66
CA THR A 47 12.11 -0.44 3.32
C THR A 47 10.91 -1.31 3.67
N PHE A 48 9.86 -0.70 4.22
CA PHE A 48 8.65 -1.42 4.60
C PHE A 48 7.98 -2.06 3.39
N ILE A 49 7.86 -1.32 2.30
CA ILE A 49 7.26 -1.82 1.05
C ILE A 49 8.12 -2.93 0.46
N GLU A 50 9.44 -2.76 0.43
CA GLU A 50 10.35 -3.78 -0.11
C GLU A 50 10.22 -5.10 0.64
N GLU A 51 10.10 -5.05 1.97
CA GLU A 51 9.90 -6.24 2.78
C GLU A 51 8.58 -6.93 2.45
N LYS A 52 7.50 -6.16 2.32
CA LYS A 52 6.20 -6.72 1.99
C LYS A 52 6.17 -7.31 0.57
N VAL A 53 6.77 -6.62 -0.39
CA VAL A 53 6.83 -7.11 -1.76
C VAL A 53 7.61 -8.43 -1.81
N SER A 54 8.75 -8.50 -1.14
CA SER A 54 9.55 -9.71 -1.09
C SER A 54 8.75 -10.88 -0.52
N TYR A 55 8.05 -10.64 0.57
CA TYR A 55 7.23 -11.66 1.24
C TYR A 55 6.11 -12.15 0.32
N TYR A 56 5.29 -11.23 -0.19
CA TYR A 56 4.13 -11.61 -0.99
C TYR A 56 4.52 -12.17 -2.36
N ALA A 57 5.59 -11.67 -2.96
CA ALA A 57 6.07 -12.23 -4.23
C ALA A 57 6.46 -13.69 -4.05
N SER A 58 7.12 -14.01 -2.93
CA SER A 58 7.48 -15.39 -2.61
C SER A 58 6.24 -16.26 -2.42
N VAL A 59 5.27 -15.78 -1.64
CA VAL A 59 4.04 -16.52 -1.36
C VAL A 59 3.23 -16.72 -2.64
N MET A 60 3.14 -15.69 -3.47
CA MET A 60 2.35 -15.74 -4.71
C MET A 60 3.09 -16.43 -5.86
N GLY A 61 4.40 -16.66 -5.70
CA GLY A 61 5.18 -17.31 -6.74
C GLY A 61 5.39 -16.46 -7.98
N VAL A 62 5.55 -15.16 -7.81
CA VAL A 62 5.77 -14.23 -8.92
C VAL A 62 7.09 -13.50 -8.74
N SER A 63 7.66 -13.05 -9.85
CA SER A 63 8.87 -12.24 -9.85
C SER A 63 8.51 -10.77 -10.02
N TYR A 64 9.44 -9.90 -9.66
CA TYR A 64 9.28 -8.46 -9.84
C TYR A 64 10.64 -7.85 -10.14
N GLY A 65 10.61 -6.64 -10.69
CA GLY A 65 11.83 -5.92 -11.01
C GLY A 65 12.13 -4.82 -10.00
N ARG A 66 12.18 -3.59 -10.48
CA ARG A 66 12.50 -2.42 -9.64
C ARG A 66 11.29 -1.98 -8.82
N ILE A 67 11.55 -1.55 -7.60
CA ILE A 67 10.54 -0.93 -6.75
C ILE A 67 10.90 0.55 -6.62
N THR A 68 9.99 1.43 -7.00
CA THR A 68 10.17 2.88 -6.93
C THR A 68 9.09 3.50 -6.08
N MET A 69 9.47 4.37 -5.14
CA MET A 69 8.54 5.12 -4.31
C MET A 69 8.34 6.50 -4.91
N ARG A 70 7.09 6.95 -4.99
CA ARG A 70 6.75 8.26 -5.58
C ARG A 70 5.65 8.95 -4.78
N ASN A 71 5.63 10.28 -4.83
CA ASN A 71 4.51 11.08 -4.34
C ASN A 71 3.53 11.30 -5.49
N GLN A 72 2.77 10.26 -5.85
CA GLN A 72 1.82 10.34 -6.95
C GLN A 72 0.52 11.00 -6.49
N LYS A 73 -0.15 11.68 -7.42
CA LYS A 73 -1.37 12.41 -7.11
C LYS A 73 -2.64 11.59 -7.28
N THR A 74 -2.59 10.49 -8.03
CA THR A 74 -3.79 9.76 -8.42
C THR A 74 -3.74 8.26 -8.16
N ARG A 75 -2.58 7.70 -7.87
CA ARG A 75 -2.42 6.24 -7.75
C ARG A 75 -1.75 5.84 -6.44
N TRP A 76 -2.18 4.72 -5.91
CA TRP A 76 -1.52 4.11 -4.76
C TRP A 76 -0.37 3.22 -5.18
N GLY A 77 -0.45 2.66 -6.39
CA GLY A 77 0.62 1.84 -6.93
C GLY A 77 0.39 1.54 -8.40
N SER A 78 1.38 0.92 -9.03
CA SER A 78 1.27 0.47 -10.41
C SER A 78 2.28 -0.66 -10.65
N CYS A 79 2.03 -1.45 -11.69
CA CYS A 79 2.91 -2.52 -12.11
C CYS A 79 3.03 -2.48 -13.63
N SER A 80 4.25 -2.40 -14.13
CA SER A 80 4.47 -2.44 -15.59
C SER A 80 4.46 -3.89 -16.09
N SER A 81 4.36 -4.05 -17.41
CA SER A 81 4.40 -5.38 -18.00
C SER A 81 5.72 -6.10 -17.73
N GLU A 82 6.80 -5.36 -17.49
CA GLU A 82 8.10 -5.93 -17.17
C GLU A 82 8.25 -6.28 -15.69
N GLY A 83 7.26 -5.92 -14.88
CA GLY A 83 7.28 -6.23 -13.45
C GLY A 83 7.88 -5.17 -12.57
N ASN A 84 8.10 -3.97 -13.09
CA ASN A 84 8.57 -2.85 -12.28
C ASN A 84 7.39 -2.27 -11.50
N LEU A 85 7.60 -2.06 -10.21
CA LEU A 85 6.55 -1.66 -9.28
C LEU A 85 6.77 -0.23 -8.83
N ASN A 86 5.70 0.55 -8.80
CA ASN A 86 5.71 1.89 -8.22
C ASN A 86 4.69 1.92 -7.09
N PHE A 87 5.05 2.57 -5.98
CA PHE A 87 4.16 2.72 -4.84
C PHE A 87 4.17 4.17 -4.37
N ASN A 88 3.02 4.61 -3.87
CA ASN A 88 2.88 5.96 -3.37
C ASN A 88 3.48 6.05 -1.96
N CYS A 89 4.31 7.06 -1.75
CA CYS A 89 4.93 7.29 -0.44
C CYS A 89 3.87 7.51 0.66
N ARG A 90 2.68 7.96 0.29
CA ARG A 90 1.58 8.18 1.24
C ARG A 90 1.06 6.90 1.88
N LEU A 91 1.48 5.74 1.39
CA LEU A 91 1.21 4.47 2.08
C LEU A 91 1.80 4.44 3.48
N LEU A 92 2.76 5.34 3.75
CA LEU A 92 3.31 5.54 5.08
C LEU A 92 2.23 5.84 6.12
N PHE A 93 1.15 6.49 5.72
CA PHE A 93 0.07 6.91 6.61
C PHE A 93 -1.12 5.96 6.63
N VAL A 94 -1.05 4.87 5.88
CA VAL A 94 -2.15 3.93 5.69
C VAL A 94 -1.91 2.71 6.57
N PRO A 95 -2.97 2.14 7.20
CA PRO A 95 -2.82 0.94 8.02
C PRO A 95 -2.16 -0.22 7.26
N ASP A 96 -1.40 -1.03 7.99
CA ASP A 96 -0.59 -2.10 7.40
C ASP A 96 -1.40 -3.07 6.53
N ARG A 97 -2.60 -3.44 6.99
CA ARG A 97 -3.42 -4.39 6.26
C ARG A 97 -3.84 -3.84 4.89
N ILE A 98 -4.07 -2.54 4.81
CA ILE A 98 -4.42 -1.88 3.55
C ILE A 98 -3.18 -1.80 2.65
N VAL A 99 -2.00 -1.59 3.23
CA VAL A 99 -0.74 -1.63 2.48
C VAL A 99 -0.55 -3.02 1.87
N ASP A 100 -0.83 -4.07 2.64
CA ASP A 100 -0.79 -5.45 2.14
C ASP A 100 -1.68 -5.61 0.91
N TYR A 101 -2.88 -5.04 0.96
CA TYR A 101 -3.80 -5.09 -0.17
C TYR A 101 -3.18 -4.46 -1.43
N VAL A 102 -2.58 -3.27 -1.27
CA VAL A 102 -1.96 -2.58 -2.42
C VAL A 102 -0.82 -3.41 -3.00
N VAL A 103 0.02 -3.98 -2.14
CA VAL A 103 1.13 -4.82 -2.57
C VAL A 103 0.64 -6.05 -3.32
N ILE A 104 -0.34 -6.75 -2.77
CA ILE A 104 -0.93 -7.94 -3.41
C ILE A 104 -1.56 -7.57 -4.75
N HIS A 105 -2.28 -6.45 -4.79
CA HIS A 105 -2.91 -5.95 -6.01
C HIS A 105 -1.89 -5.76 -7.13
N GLU A 106 -0.77 -5.09 -6.84
CA GLU A 106 0.24 -4.84 -7.86
C GLU A 106 0.96 -6.13 -8.26
N LEU A 107 1.25 -7.01 -7.33
CA LEU A 107 1.89 -8.28 -7.64
C LEU A 107 0.96 -9.21 -8.44
N ALA A 108 -0.35 -9.13 -8.23
CA ALA A 108 -1.30 -9.92 -9.01
C ALA A 108 -1.26 -9.55 -10.49
N HIS A 109 -0.85 -8.32 -10.82
CA HIS A 109 -0.67 -7.90 -12.19
C HIS A 109 0.49 -8.63 -12.89
N ARG A 110 1.36 -9.30 -12.15
CA ARG A 110 2.37 -10.15 -12.76
C ARG A 110 1.77 -11.38 -13.46
N ARG A 111 0.55 -11.76 -13.06
CA ARG A 111 -0.16 -12.87 -13.68
C ARG A 111 -1.29 -12.41 -14.59
N PHE A 112 -1.98 -11.33 -14.21
CA PHE A 112 -3.15 -10.82 -14.91
C PHE A 112 -3.06 -9.30 -15.00
N MET A 113 -2.78 -8.77 -16.19
CA MET A 113 -2.61 -7.33 -16.35
C MET A 113 -3.93 -6.56 -16.22
N ASN A 114 -5.03 -7.17 -16.64
CA ASN A 114 -6.35 -6.54 -16.57
C ASN A 114 -7.05 -6.91 -15.27
N HIS A 115 -7.96 -6.04 -14.81
CA HIS A 115 -8.77 -6.31 -13.62
C HIS A 115 -9.93 -7.26 -13.94
N SER A 116 -9.61 -8.43 -14.47
CA SER A 116 -10.56 -9.47 -14.83
C SER A 116 -11.00 -10.25 -13.59
N LYS A 117 -11.97 -11.15 -13.78
CA LYS A 117 -12.37 -12.06 -12.70
C LYS A 117 -11.19 -12.91 -12.21
N ALA A 118 -10.32 -13.34 -13.13
CA ALA A 118 -9.13 -14.11 -12.77
C ALA A 118 -8.19 -13.30 -11.90
N PHE A 119 -8.01 -12.01 -12.20
CA PHE A 119 -7.20 -11.10 -11.38
C PHE A 119 -7.73 -11.03 -9.96
N TRP A 120 -9.03 -10.77 -9.81
CA TRP A 120 -9.61 -10.62 -8.47
C TRP A 120 -9.64 -11.94 -7.70
N LYS A 121 -9.75 -13.07 -8.37
CA LYS A 121 -9.61 -14.38 -7.72
C LYS A 121 -8.20 -14.58 -7.19
N GLU A 122 -7.20 -14.11 -7.92
CA GLU A 122 -5.81 -14.18 -7.48
C GLU A 122 -5.62 -13.33 -6.23
N VAL A 123 -6.15 -12.11 -6.23
CA VAL A 123 -6.09 -11.23 -5.05
C VAL A 123 -6.78 -11.88 -3.85
N GLU A 124 -7.98 -12.41 -4.06
CA GLU A 124 -8.76 -13.04 -3.00
C GLU A 124 -8.07 -14.25 -2.39
N LYS A 125 -7.33 -14.99 -3.20
CA LYS A 125 -6.59 -16.16 -2.75
C LYS A 125 -5.61 -15.82 -1.63
N TYR A 126 -4.99 -14.66 -1.70
CA TYR A 126 -4.00 -14.23 -0.73
C TYR A 126 -4.55 -13.23 0.28
N MET A 127 -5.70 -12.64 -0.01
CA MET A 127 -6.39 -11.71 0.88
C MET A 127 -7.90 -11.88 0.74
N PRO A 128 -8.51 -12.82 1.48
CA PRO A 128 -9.96 -13.06 1.39
C PRO A 128 -10.80 -11.82 1.69
N ASP A 129 -10.30 -10.91 2.53
CA ASP A 129 -11.00 -9.68 2.91
C ASP A 129 -10.60 -8.48 2.04
N TYR A 130 -10.12 -8.72 0.81
CA TYR A 130 -9.63 -7.63 -0.03
C TYR A 130 -10.68 -6.56 -0.32
N LYS A 131 -11.95 -6.94 -0.41
CA LYS A 131 -13.03 -5.97 -0.68
C LYS A 131 -13.16 -4.96 0.44
N GLU A 132 -13.00 -5.42 1.68
CA GLU A 132 -13.02 -4.54 2.84
C GLU A 132 -11.83 -3.59 2.83
N GLN A 133 -10.64 -4.12 2.55
CA GLN A 133 -9.43 -3.30 2.50
C GLN A 133 -9.49 -2.28 1.36
N LYS A 134 -10.01 -2.68 0.21
CA LYS A 134 -10.22 -1.79 -0.93
C LYS A 134 -11.18 -0.66 -0.56
N LYS A 135 -12.25 -0.98 0.15
CA LYS A 135 -13.23 0.02 0.60
C LYS A 135 -12.59 0.98 1.60
N LEU A 136 -11.83 0.44 2.55
CA LEU A 136 -11.14 1.27 3.55
C LEU A 136 -10.12 2.19 2.88
N LEU A 137 -9.39 1.70 1.89
CA LEU A 137 -8.43 2.52 1.16
C LEU A 137 -9.10 3.73 0.50
N SER A 138 -10.34 3.57 0.04
CA SER A 138 -11.05 4.66 -0.60
C SER A 138 -11.34 5.85 0.34
N ARG A 139 -11.18 5.64 1.65
CA ARG A 139 -11.34 6.72 2.63
C ARG A 139 -10.10 7.61 2.74
N PHE A 140 -8.99 7.19 2.16
CA PHE A 140 -7.77 7.97 2.14
C PHE A 140 -7.67 8.70 0.81
N ALA A 141 -7.58 10.01 0.88
CA ALA A 141 -7.50 10.85 -0.31
C ALA A 141 -6.12 11.50 -0.39
N ILE A 142 -5.66 11.71 -1.60
CA ILE A 142 -4.37 12.34 -1.85
C ILE A 142 -4.58 13.85 -1.88
N LYS A 143 -3.83 14.55 -1.03
CA LYS A 143 -3.90 16.01 -0.96
C LYS A 143 -2.81 16.62 -1.82
N TYR A 144 -3.22 17.54 -2.69
CA TYR A 144 -2.29 18.27 -3.54
C TYR A 144 -1.72 19.49 -2.83
#